data_64390f377d033b260259449fe2dc3f7e
#
_entry.id   64390f377d033b260259449fe2dc3f7e
#
_cell.length_a   1.000
_cell.length_b   1.000
_cell.length_c   1.000
_cell.angle_alpha   90.00
_cell.angle_beta   90.00
_cell.angle_gamma   90.00
#
_symmetry.space_group_name_H-M   'P 1'
#
loop_
_entity.id
_entity.type
_entity.pdbx_description
1 polymer ?
#
loop_
_entity_poly.entity_id
_entity_poly.type
_entity_poly.pdbx_seq_one_letter_code
_entity_poly.pdbx_strand_id
1 'polypeptide(L)'
;MMKHEFYYTSRDSVTKIHAIEWLPDREIKGVLQICHGMVEYIDRYDEFAEFMSEHGYYVVGHDHLGHGKSIQTEADLGYFDERKGNQYVIGDIYQLQEMTRKKYPDVPYFMLGHSMGSFLLRQYLTMYAEGLAGVVIMGTGHQGMLTLCAGRMICRVIAAFKGWKYRSTFVDSLSFGGFNKKFEPGETSKEWITSDKKKRDEYVRDPLCSYTFTLGAYYQMFTGMKVLVRKGSMKRIPKTLPVLFTAGSDDPVGAFGKNVTKVYEKYKDAGIKDVSIHLYEGDRHEILNEVDRQNVYRDILTWIGERNKTKAES
;
A
#
# COMPACT_ATOMS: atom_id res chain seq x y z
N MET A 1 20.54 -6.35 -13.51
CA MET A 1 19.11 -6.18 -13.24
C MET A 1 18.41 -5.69 -14.51
N MET A 2 17.17 -6.16 -14.81
CA MET A 2 16.37 -5.72 -15.95
C MET A 2 15.02 -5.24 -15.43
N LYS A 3 14.59 -4.04 -15.88
CA LYS A 3 13.27 -3.47 -15.61
C LYS A 3 12.41 -3.61 -16.86
N HIS A 4 11.17 -4.09 -16.72
CA HIS A 4 10.25 -4.29 -17.83
C HIS A 4 8.84 -3.84 -17.43
N GLU A 5 8.18 -3.07 -18.30
CA GLU A 5 6.78 -2.64 -18.16
C GLU A 5 5.87 -3.56 -18.95
N PHE A 6 4.71 -3.89 -18.41
CA PHE A 6 3.68 -4.67 -19.10
C PHE A 6 2.28 -4.25 -18.66
N TYR A 7 1.27 -4.74 -19.37
CA TYR A 7 -0.12 -4.44 -19.09
C TYR A 7 -0.96 -5.71 -19.03
N TYR A 8 -1.96 -5.70 -18.15
CA TYR A 8 -3.01 -6.74 -18.12
C TYR A 8 -4.38 -6.10 -17.94
N THR A 9 -5.46 -6.84 -18.22
CA THR A 9 -6.81 -6.30 -18.11
C THR A 9 -7.27 -6.35 -16.65
N SER A 10 -7.75 -5.22 -16.12
CA SER A 10 -8.32 -5.10 -14.78
C SER A 10 -9.56 -6.00 -14.60
N ARG A 11 -9.89 -6.27 -13.35
CA ARG A 11 -11.15 -6.93 -12.96
C ARG A 11 -12.40 -6.10 -13.26
N ASP A 12 -12.25 -4.83 -13.60
CA ASP A 12 -13.34 -4.01 -14.18
C ASP A 12 -13.67 -4.40 -15.64
N SER A 13 -12.83 -5.23 -16.26
CA SER A 13 -12.94 -5.75 -17.63
C SER A 13 -12.73 -4.70 -18.74
N VAL A 14 -12.36 -3.49 -18.40
CA VAL A 14 -12.23 -2.35 -19.32
C VAL A 14 -10.84 -1.74 -19.29
N THR A 15 -10.33 -1.43 -18.08
CA THR A 15 -9.06 -0.70 -17.89
C THR A 15 -7.86 -1.63 -18.08
N LYS A 16 -6.80 -1.12 -18.71
CA LYS A 16 -5.50 -1.78 -18.75
C LYS A 16 -4.70 -1.36 -17.52
N ILE A 17 -4.34 -2.33 -16.71
CA ILE A 17 -3.48 -2.14 -15.54
C ILE A 17 -2.03 -2.16 -15.99
N HIS A 18 -1.33 -1.06 -15.75
CA HIS A 18 0.10 -0.93 -15.94
C HIS A 18 0.84 -1.60 -14.80
N ALA A 19 1.85 -2.37 -15.11
CA ALA A 19 2.68 -3.07 -14.14
C ALA A 19 4.15 -2.99 -14.53
N ILE A 20 5.02 -3.07 -13.52
CA ILE A 20 6.47 -3.09 -13.69
C ILE A 20 7.02 -4.32 -12.96
N GLU A 21 7.98 -4.99 -13.60
CA GLU A 21 8.79 -6.04 -13.00
C GLU A 21 10.27 -5.66 -13.05
N TRP A 22 10.98 -5.94 -11.95
CA TRP A 22 12.43 -5.81 -11.81
C TRP A 22 13.03 -7.20 -11.63
N LEU A 23 13.77 -7.64 -12.64
CA LEU A 23 14.33 -8.98 -12.69
C LEU A 23 15.78 -8.96 -12.24
N PRO A 24 16.17 -9.78 -11.26
CA PRO A 24 17.58 -9.95 -10.90
C PRO A 24 18.37 -10.59 -12.04
N ASP A 25 19.67 -10.31 -12.10
CA ASP A 25 20.64 -10.94 -13.03
C ASP A 25 21.23 -12.25 -12.45
N ARG A 26 20.60 -12.80 -11.45
CA ARG A 26 21.00 -14.00 -10.69
C ARG A 26 19.80 -14.88 -10.37
N GLU A 27 20.03 -16.00 -9.70
CA GLU A 27 18.99 -16.88 -9.22
C GLU A 27 17.96 -16.14 -8.34
N ILE A 28 16.68 -16.39 -8.62
CA ILE A 28 15.57 -15.75 -7.91
C ILE A 28 15.34 -16.47 -6.58
N LYS A 29 15.66 -15.80 -5.48
CA LYS A 29 15.48 -16.29 -4.12
C LYS A 29 14.05 -16.16 -3.61
N GLY A 30 13.31 -15.19 -4.10
CA GLY A 30 11.95 -14.88 -3.66
C GLY A 30 11.30 -13.85 -4.58
N VAL A 31 9.98 -13.77 -4.51
CA VAL A 31 9.17 -12.73 -5.15
C VAL A 31 8.76 -11.70 -4.11
N LEU A 32 8.84 -10.41 -4.44
CA LEU A 32 8.26 -9.31 -3.66
C LEU A 32 7.26 -8.54 -4.51
N GLN A 33 5.96 -8.65 -4.19
CA GLN A 33 4.92 -7.83 -4.82
C GLN A 33 4.66 -6.58 -4.00
N ILE A 34 4.69 -5.41 -4.65
CA ILE A 34 4.45 -4.10 -4.02
C ILE A 34 3.04 -3.60 -4.33
N CYS A 35 2.33 -3.15 -3.30
CA CYS A 35 1.06 -2.44 -3.37
C CYS A 35 1.29 -1.00 -2.91
N HIS A 36 1.27 -0.05 -3.84
CA HIS A 36 1.55 1.36 -3.58
C HIS A 36 0.41 2.10 -2.83
N GLY A 37 0.68 3.31 -2.39
CA GLY A 37 -0.25 4.15 -1.63
C GLY A 37 -1.25 4.93 -2.49
N MET A 38 -1.95 5.86 -1.84
CA MET A 38 -2.91 6.76 -2.47
C MET A 38 -2.17 7.91 -3.16
N VAL A 39 -2.61 8.30 -4.37
CA VAL A 39 -2.06 9.43 -5.12
C VAL A 39 -0.55 9.29 -5.35
N GLU A 40 -0.17 8.08 -5.71
CA GLU A 40 1.18 7.69 -6.14
C GLU A 40 1.08 6.53 -7.15
N TYR A 41 2.19 5.99 -7.60
CA TYR A 41 2.24 4.93 -8.62
C TYR A 41 3.49 4.07 -8.46
N ILE A 42 3.52 2.92 -9.12
CA ILE A 42 4.51 1.86 -8.86
C ILE A 42 5.95 2.27 -9.20
N ASP A 43 6.17 3.13 -10.19
CA ASP A 43 7.52 3.54 -10.58
C ASP A 43 8.26 4.35 -9.50
N ARG A 44 7.54 4.92 -8.53
CA ARG A 44 8.14 5.60 -7.37
C ARG A 44 8.89 4.65 -6.41
N TYR A 45 8.70 3.35 -6.57
CA TYR A 45 9.40 2.31 -5.81
C TYR A 45 10.68 1.83 -6.48
N ASP A 46 11.09 2.45 -7.59
CA ASP A 46 12.20 2.02 -8.43
C ASP A 46 13.49 1.79 -7.64
N GLU A 47 13.94 2.77 -6.85
CA GLU A 47 15.17 2.70 -6.03
C GLU A 47 15.14 1.50 -5.05
N PHE A 48 14.00 1.26 -4.39
CA PHE A 48 13.83 0.12 -3.49
C PHE A 48 13.73 -1.22 -4.24
N ALA A 49 13.03 -1.24 -5.37
CA ALA A 49 12.86 -2.43 -6.18
C ALA A 49 14.18 -2.86 -6.83
N GLU A 50 14.99 -1.91 -7.29
CA GLU A 50 16.35 -2.15 -7.78
C GLU A 50 17.23 -2.76 -6.68
N PHE A 51 17.24 -2.14 -5.48
CA PHE A 51 17.96 -2.67 -4.34
C PHE A 51 17.57 -4.13 -4.02
N MET A 52 16.29 -4.44 -3.96
CA MET A 52 15.83 -5.81 -3.70
C MET A 52 16.21 -6.77 -4.83
N SER A 53 16.13 -6.32 -6.09
CA SER A 53 16.49 -7.10 -7.26
C SER A 53 18.00 -7.41 -7.29
N GLU A 54 18.87 -6.47 -6.95
CA GLU A 54 20.30 -6.69 -6.79
C GLU A 54 20.63 -7.76 -5.74
N HIS A 55 19.74 -7.96 -4.76
CA HIS A 55 19.87 -8.99 -3.74
C HIS A 55 19.18 -10.34 -4.09
N GLY A 56 18.69 -10.47 -5.34
CA GLY A 56 18.15 -11.72 -5.88
C GLY A 56 16.63 -11.88 -5.70
N TYR A 57 15.90 -10.81 -5.41
CA TYR A 57 14.44 -10.86 -5.38
C TYR A 57 13.84 -10.37 -6.70
N TYR A 58 12.94 -11.16 -7.27
CA TYR A 58 12.08 -10.67 -8.32
C TYR A 58 11.04 -9.72 -7.71
N VAL A 59 11.10 -8.46 -8.10
CA VAL A 59 10.14 -7.46 -7.61
C VAL A 59 9.11 -7.18 -8.69
N VAL A 60 7.85 -7.04 -8.29
CA VAL A 60 6.75 -6.72 -9.19
C VAL A 60 5.73 -5.84 -8.49
N GLY A 61 5.12 -4.95 -9.25
CA GLY A 61 4.00 -4.16 -8.77
C GLY A 61 3.22 -3.57 -9.92
N HIS A 62 2.06 -3.01 -9.63
CA HIS A 62 1.22 -2.37 -10.63
C HIS A 62 0.68 -1.04 -10.11
N ASP A 63 0.37 -0.14 -11.02
CA ASP A 63 -0.46 1.02 -10.71
C ASP A 63 -1.89 0.54 -10.41
N HIS A 64 -2.38 0.80 -9.21
CA HIS A 64 -3.76 0.47 -8.87
C HIS A 64 -4.74 1.16 -9.81
N LEU A 65 -5.89 0.54 -10.06
CA LEU A 65 -6.96 1.13 -10.87
C LEU A 65 -7.19 2.60 -10.47
N GLY A 66 -7.19 3.51 -11.45
CA GLY A 66 -7.31 4.94 -11.21
C GLY A 66 -6.02 5.64 -10.73
N HIS A 67 -4.86 5.00 -10.85
CA HIS A 67 -3.56 5.57 -10.52
C HIS A 67 -2.56 5.41 -11.66
N GLY A 68 -1.53 6.26 -11.67
CA GLY A 68 -0.44 6.17 -12.62
C GLY A 68 -0.92 6.04 -14.06
N LYS A 69 -0.46 4.99 -14.76
CA LYS A 69 -0.86 4.65 -16.13
C LYS A 69 -2.09 3.71 -16.19
N SER A 70 -2.67 3.30 -15.04
CA SER A 70 -3.86 2.43 -14.96
C SER A 70 -5.16 3.24 -14.99
N ILE A 71 -5.30 4.05 -16.03
CA ILE A 71 -6.44 4.92 -16.33
C ILE A 71 -6.80 4.82 -17.80
N GLN A 72 -8.03 5.17 -18.15
CA GLN A 72 -8.44 5.32 -19.56
C GLN A 72 -8.23 6.75 -20.04
N THR A 73 -8.47 7.71 -19.15
CA THR A 73 -8.29 9.15 -19.38
C THR A 73 -7.77 9.81 -18.10
N GLU A 74 -7.18 10.98 -18.19
CA GLU A 74 -6.73 11.75 -17.00
C GLU A 74 -7.86 12.06 -16.01
N ALA A 75 -9.10 12.14 -16.51
CA ALA A 75 -10.28 12.34 -15.65
C ALA A 75 -10.54 11.17 -14.70
N ASP A 76 -9.97 10.00 -14.98
CA ASP A 76 -10.13 8.78 -14.19
C ASP A 76 -9.09 8.66 -13.05
N LEU A 77 -8.09 9.55 -12.98
CA LEU A 77 -7.17 9.60 -11.84
C LEU A 77 -7.95 9.69 -10.53
N GLY A 78 -7.66 8.81 -9.58
CA GLY A 78 -8.35 8.74 -8.30
C GLY A 78 -9.81 8.31 -8.40
N TYR A 79 -10.18 7.52 -9.40
CA TYR A 79 -11.50 6.90 -9.54
C TYR A 79 -11.36 5.39 -9.76
N PHE A 80 -12.04 4.56 -8.95
CA PHE A 80 -11.96 3.09 -9.04
C PHE A 80 -13.20 2.45 -9.66
N ASP A 81 -14.34 3.01 -9.53
CA ASP A 81 -15.72 2.59 -9.74
C ASP A 81 -16.57 2.85 -8.48
N GLU A 82 -17.79 3.31 -8.68
CA GLU A 82 -18.66 3.72 -7.57
C GLU A 82 -19.28 2.54 -6.80
N ARG A 83 -19.38 1.35 -7.42
CA ARG A 83 -20.08 0.18 -6.85
C ARG A 83 -19.13 -0.90 -6.36
N LYS A 84 -18.15 -1.26 -7.19
CA LYS A 84 -17.26 -2.42 -7.01
C LYS A 84 -15.78 -2.05 -6.93
N GLY A 85 -15.43 -0.75 -6.93
CA GLY A 85 -14.04 -0.28 -7.05
C GLY A 85 -13.07 -0.95 -6.07
N ASN A 86 -13.46 -1.09 -4.80
CA ASN A 86 -12.60 -1.81 -3.83
C ASN A 86 -12.39 -3.29 -4.20
N GLN A 87 -13.41 -3.96 -4.76
CA GLN A 87 -13.30 -5.36 -5.18
C GLN A 87 -12.39 -5.49 -6.41
N TYR A 88 -12.49 -4.55 -7.35
CA TYR A 88 -11.64 -4.53 -8.53
C TYR A 88 -10.17 -4.33 -8.16
N VAL A 89 -9.86 -3.33 -7.32
CA VAL A 89 -8.47 -3.08 -6.87
C VAL A 89 -7.88 -4.30 -6.16
N ILE A 90 -8.63 -4.94 -5.23
CA ILE A 90 -8.16 -6.18 -4.57
C ILE A 90 -8.02 -7.33 -5.57
N GLY A 91 -8.95 -7.44 -6.52
CA GLY A 91 -8.92 -8.46 -7.57
C GLY A 91 -7.74 -8.30 -8.52
N ASP A 92 -7.32 -7.06 -8.82
CA ASP A 92 -6.15 -6.77 -9.65
C ASP A 92 -4.84 -7.12 -8.93
N ILE A 93 -4.76 -6.87 -7.62
CA ILE A 93 -3.65 -7.34 -6.77
C ILE A 93 -3.54 -8.87 -6.83
N TYR A 94 -4.67 -9.57 -6.69
CA TYR A 94 -4.71 -11.04 -6.76
C TYR A 94 -4.34 -11.56 -8.15
N GLN A 95 -4.82 -10.90 -9.20
CA GLN A 95 -4.50 -11.29 -10.57
C GLN A 95 -3.01 -11.19 -10.88
N LEU A 96 -2.35 -10.12 -10.44
CA LEU A 96 -0.90 -9.98 -10.59
C LEU A 96 -0.16 -11.09 -9.82
N GLN A 97 -0.59 -11.42 -8.60
CA GLN A 97 -0.03 -12.54 -7.85
C GLN A 97 -0.16 -13.86 -8.61
N GLU A 98 -1.35 -14.17 -9.14
CA GLU A 98 -1.60 -15.40 -9.91
C GLU A 98 -0.73 -15.49 -11.16
N MET A 99 -0.58 -14.39 -11.89
CA MET A 99 0.28 -14.30 -13.07
C MET A 99 1.75 -14.57 -12.69
N THR A 100 2.22 -13.94 -11.62
CA THR A 100 3.60 -14.07 -11.16
C THR A 100 3.88 -15.46 -10.60
N ARG A 101 2.95 -16.06 -9.85
CA ARG A 101 3.08 -17.43 -9.34
C ARG A 101 3.12 -18.47 -10.45
N LYS A 102 2.39 -18.28 -11.54
CA LYS A 102 2.50 -19.15 -12.73
C LYS A 102 3.87 -19.08 -13.37
N LYS A 103 4.53 -17.92 -13.32
CA LYS A 103 5.90 -17.72 -13.83
C LYS A 103 6.95 -18.34 -12.88
N TYR A 104 6.69 -18.26 -11.55
CA TYR A 104 7.61 -18.71 -10.51
C TYR A 104 6.86 -19.51 -9.42
N PRO A 105 6.43 -20.76 -9.71
CA PRO A 105 5.55 -21.54 -8.82
C PRO A 105 6.19 -21.94 -7.49
N ASP A 106 7.49 -22.23 -7.50
CA ASP A 106 8.21 -22.81 -6.34
C ASP A 106 8.97 -21.75 -5.53
N VAL A 107 8.88 -20.48 -5.94
CA VAL A 107 9.62 -19.39 -5.30
C VAL A 107 8.79 -18.77 -4.16
N PRO A 108 9.37 -18.55 -2.96
CA PRO A 108 8.68 -17.90 -1.84
C PRO A 108 8.13 -16.52 -2.23
N TYR A 109 6.87 -16.26 -1.87
CA TYR A 109 6.15 -15.06 -2.29
C TYR A 109 5.88 -14.14 -1.10
N PHE A 110 6.45 -12.94 -1.15
CA PHE A 110 6.25 -11.87 -0.18
C PHE A 110 5.42 -10.73 -0.78
N MET A 111 4.73 -9.99 0.07
CA MET A 111 4.03 -8.78 -0.33
C MET A 111 4.38 -7.62 0.58
N LEU A 112 4.49 -6.42 0.00
CA LEU A 112 4.64 -5.16 0.73
C LEU A 112 3.48 -4.24 0.36
N GLY A 113 2.82 -3.64 1.35
CA GLY A 113 1.80 -2.63 1.11
C GLY A 113 2.09 -1.36 1.89
N HIS A 114 2.13 -0.23 1.20
CA HIS A 114 2.38 1.08 1.79
C HIS A 114 1.11 1.93 1.82
N SER A 115 0.87 2.64 2.93
CA SER A 115 -0.25 3.59 3.06
C SER A 115 -1.60 2.98 2.67
N MET A 116 -2.30 3.49 1.66
CA MET A 116 -3.49 2.87 1.09
C MET A 116 -3.22 1.40 0.72
N GLY A 117 -2.09 1.10 0.10
CA GLY A 117 -1.67 -0.27 -0.21
C GLY A 117 -1.56 -1.17 1.01
N SER A 118 -1.23 -0.62 2.18
CA SER A 118 -1.22 -1.36 3.45
C SER A 118 -2.64 -1.75 3.90
N PHE A 119 -3.63 -0.89 3.69
CA PHE A 119 -5.04 -1.21 3.96
C PHE A 119 -5.57 -2.23 2.95
N LEU A 120 -5.20 -2.10 1.67
CA LEU A 120 -5.53 -3.06 0.62
C LEU A 120 -4.91 -4.43 0.91
N LEU A 121 -3.63 -4.49 1.27
CA LEU A 121 -2.93 -5.73 1.60
C LEU A 121 -3.55 -6.39 2.85
N ARG A 122 -3.85 -5.64 3.89
CA ARG A 122 -4.56 -6.17 5.07
C ARG A 122 -5.94 -6.75 4.74
N GLN A 123 -6.68 -6.13 3.81
CA GLN A 123 -7.92 -6.70 3.28
C GLN A 123 -7.65 -7.97 2.47
N TYR A 124 -6.69 -7.92 1.58
CA TYR A 124 -6.24 -9.04 0.75
C TYR A 124 -5.96 -10.28 1.61
N LEU A 125 -5.26 -10.12 2.72
CA LEU A 125 -4.94 -11.19 3.67
C LEU A 125 -6.18 -11.88 4.26
N THR A 126 -7.32 -11.22 4.33
CA THR A 126 -8.57 -11.84 4.80
C THR A 126 -9.19 -12.80 3.77
N MET A 127 -8.68 -12.83 2.54
CA MET A 127 -9.24 -13.59 1.41
C MET A 127 -8.21 -14.51 0.74
N TYR A 128 -6.96 -14.08 0.60
CA TYR A 128 -5.95 -14.68 -0.29
C TYR A 128 -4.58 -14.87 0.37
N ALA A 129 -4.52 -15.00 1.69
CA ALA A 129 -3.25 -15.08 2.42
C ALA A 129 -2.51 -16.42 2.26
N GLU A 130 -3.18 -17.45 1.74
CA GLU A 130 -2.57 -18.79 1.63
C GLU A 130 -1.36 -18.80 0.69
N GLY A 131 -0.32 -19.52 1.11
CA GLY A 131 0.92 -19.68 0.35
C GLY A 131 1.85 -18.47 0.39
N LEU A 132 1.48 -17.33 1.01
CA LEU A 132 2.42 -16.23 1.23
C LEU A 132 3.52 -16.66 2.21
N ALA A 133 4.76 -16.25 1.91
CA ALA A 133 5.92 -16.48 2.77
C ALA A 133 6.06 -15.43 3.87
N GLY A 134 5.52 -14.23 3.65
CA GLY A 134 5.47 -13.15 4.63
C GLY A 134 4.94 -11.86 4.01
N VAL A 135 4.59 -10.90 4.86
CA VAL A 135 4.07 -9.60 4.43
C VAL A 135 4.64 -8.44 5.23
N VAL A 136 4.89 -7.33 4.56
CA VAL A 136 5.31 -6.05 5.15
C VAL A 136 4.15 -5.06 5.05
N ILE A 137 3.65 -4.60 6.18
CA ILE A 137 2.56 -3.62 6.32
C ILE A 137 3.19 -2.29 6.72
N MET A 138 3.37 -1.38 5.76
CA MET A 138 4.11 -0.14 5.92
C MET A 138 3.19 1.07 5.96
N GLY A 139 3.45 2.03 6.88
CA GLY A 139 2.72 3.30 6.95
C GLY A 139 1.21 3.12 7.15
N THR A 140 0.81 2.11 7.92
CA THR A 140 -0.59 1.75 8.15
C THR A 140 -1.21 2.53 9.30
N GLY A 141 -2.55 2.54 9.35
CA GLY A 141 -3.29 3.21 10.41
C GLY A 141 -4.51 2.40 10.89
N HIS A 142 -5.27 3.00 11.80
CA HIS A 142 -6.53 2.44 12.31
C HIS A 142 -7.60 3.52 12.41
N GLN A 143 -8.75 3.28 11.79
CA GLN A 143 -9.93 4.12 11.90
C GLN A 143 -11.09 3.34 12.54
N GLY A 144 -11.88 4.03 13.36
CA GLY A 144 -13.05 3.42 14.00
C GLY A 144 -14.20 3.16 13.01
N MET A 145 -15.06 2.17 13.31
CA MET A 145 -16.22 1.83 12.48
C MET A 145 -17.14 3.04 12.25
N LEU A 146 -17.38 3.84 13.30
CA LEU A 146 -18.27 5.02 13.22
C LEU A 146 -17.69 6.08 12.28
N THR A 147 -16.39 6.37 12.38
CA THR A 147 -15.69 7.32 11.50
C THR A 147 -15.78 6.89 10.03
N LEU A 148 -15.54 5.61 9.76
CA LEU A 148 -15.64 5.06 8.41
C LEU A 148 -17.06 5.10 7.85
N CYS A 149 -18.08 4.84 8.69
CA CYS A 149 -19.48 4.95 8.30
C CYS A 149 -19.88 6.41 8.02
N ALA A 150 -19.43 7.35 8.86
CA ALA A 150 -19.68 8.78 8.66
C ALA A 150 -19.02 9.28 7.36
N GLY A 151 -17.74 8.96 7.13
CA GLY A 151 -17.03 9.31 5.89
C GLY A 151 -17.75 8.79 4.64
N ARG A 152 -18.20 7.53 4.66
CA ARG A 152 -18.99 6.96 3.55
C ARG A 152 -20.32 7.69 3.35
N MET A 153 -21.02 8.04 4.43
CA MET A 153 -22.28 8.77 4.34
C MET A 153 -22.09 10.16 3.74
N ILE A 154 -21.04 10.87 4.17
CA ILE A 154 -20.66 12.19 3.61
C ILE A 154 -20.41 12.08 2.11
N CYS A 155 -19.56 11.12 1.68
CA CYS A 155 -19.29 10.88 0.27
C CYS A 155 -20.59 10.63 -0.52
N ARG A 156 -21.48 9.79 0.01
CA ARG A 156 -22.75 9.43 -0.64
C ARG A 156 -23.69 10.62 -0.78
N VAL A 157 -23.81 11.44 0.27
CA VAL A 157 -24.66 12.64 0.23
C VAL A 157 -24.15 13.65 -0.79
N ILE A 158 -22.84 13.94 -0.79
CA ILE A 158 -22.28 14.89 -1.75
C ILE A 158 -22.37 14.32 -3.17
N ALA A 159 -22.12 13.01 -3.37
CA ALA A 159 -22.20 12.36 -4.67
C ALA A 159 -23.62 12.37 -5.26
N ALA A 160 -24.67 12.36 -4.44
CA ALA A 160 -26.05 12.48 -4.90
C ALA A 160 -26.34 13.81 -5.63
N PHE A 161 -25.60 14.88 -5.31
CA PHE A 161 -25.75 16.20 -5.94
C PHE A 161 -24.66 16.52 -6.98
N LYS A 162 -23.43 16.00 -6.78
CA LYS A 162 -22.24 16.35 -7.59
C LYS A 162 -21.73 15.20 -8.47
N GLY A 163 -22.22 13.97 -8.26
CA GLY A 163 -21.73 12.77 -8.92
C GLY A 163 -20.50 12.15 -8.24
N TRP A 164 -20.24 10.88 -8.53
CA TRP A 164 -19.17 10.10 -7.90
C TRP A 164 -17.76 10.49 -8.35
N LYS A 165 -17.60 11.09 -9.52
CA LYS A 165 -16.31 11.59 -10.01
C LYS A 165 -15.93 12.97 -9.46
N TYR A 166 -16.81 13.61 -8.68
CA TYR A 166 -16.51 14.91 -8.05
C TYR A 166 -15.36 14.79 -7.05
N ARG A 167 -14.40 15.72 -7.12
CA ARG A 167 -13.24 15.84 -6.24
C ARG A 167 -13.55 16.86 -5.14
N SER A 168 -13.84 16.37 -3.94
CA SER A 168 -14.27 17.18 -2.82
C SER A 168 -13.09 17.59 -1.94
N THR A 169 -12.72 18.86 -1.96
CA THR A 169 -11.73 19.43 -1.05
C THR A 169 -12.15 19.30 0.42
N PHE A 170 -13.46 19.31 0.69
CA PHE A 170 -14.00 19.10 2.04
C PHE A 170 -13.69 17.68 2.56
N VAL A 171 -13.97 16.65 1.77
CA VAL A 171 -13.67 15.23 2.16
C VAL A 171 -12.17 15.04 2.27
N ASP A 172 -11.39 15.63 1.37
CA ASP A 172 -9.92 15.59 1.41
C ASP A 172 -9.39 16.22 2.71
N SER A 173 -9.85 17.42 3.04
CA SER A 173 -9.46 18.11 4.29
C SER A 173 -9.85 17.36 5.55
N LEU A 174 -11.01 16.70 5.58
CA LEU A 174 -11.41 15.84 6.69
C LEU A 174 -10.48 14.62 6.84
N SER A 175 -9.92 14.12 5.74
CA SER A 175 -9.05 12.93 5.73
C SER A 175 -7.59 13.26 6.05
N PHE A 176 -7.07 14.40 5.55
CA PHE A 176 -5.64 14.71 5.57
C PHE A 176 -5.30 16.11 6.11
N GLY A 177 -6.27 16.99 6.31
CA GLY A 177 -6.03 18.40 6.65
C GLY A 177 -5.27 18.65 7.95
N GLY A 178 -5.10 17.63 8.81
CA GLY A 178 -4.33 17.72 10.04
C GLY A 178 -2.91 17.18 9.94
N PHE A 179 -2.53 16.53 8.84
CA PHE A 179 -1.29 15.75 8.77
C PHE A 179 -0.02 16.62 8.77
N ASN A 180 -0.10 17.82 8.22
CA ASN A 180 1.05 18.73 8.15
C ASN A 180 1.30 19.52 9.46
N LYS A 181 0.34 19.54 10.40
CA LYS A 181 0.40 20.41 11.61
C LYS A 181 1.67 20.29 12.44
N LYS A 182 2.21 19.06 12.58
CA LYS A 182 3.46 18.85 13.34
C LYS A 182 4.68 19.49 12.68
N PHE A 183 4.60 19.73 11.37
CA PHE A 183 5.73 20.14 10.53
C PHE A 183 5.62 21.60 10.09
N GLU A 184 4.74 22.39 10.72
CA GLU A 184 4.57 23.83 10.47
C GLU A 184 5.53 24.67 11.32
N PRO A 185 6.06 25.80 10.78
CA PRO A 185 5.88 26.27 9.41
C PRO A 185 6.72 25.43 8.43
N GLY A 186 6.08 24.91 7.37
CA GLY A 186 6.71 24.12 6.33
C GLY A 186 6.75 24.86 5.00
N GLU A 187 7.55 24.38 4.06
CA GLU A 187 7.66 24.92 2.71
C GLU A 187 6.47 24.49 1.82
N THR A 188 5.85 23.33 2.14
CA THR A 188 4.76 22.76 1.37
C THR A 188 3.66 22.19 2.29
N SER A 189 2.51 21.86 1.72
CA SER A 189 1.44 21.12 2.42
C SER A 189 1.73 19.60 2.56
N LYS A 190 2.88 19.15 2.12
CA LYS A 190 3.27 17.73 2.04
C LYS A 190 4.52 17.40 2.87
N GLU A 191 4.84 18.22 3.87
CA GLU A 191 5.96 17.93 4.78
C GLU A 191 5.83 16.60 5.49
N TRP A 192 4.61 16.18 5.79
CA TRP A 192 4.32 14.93 6.47
C TRP A 192 4.69 13.66 5.68
N ILE A 193 5.01 13.77 4.38
CA ILE A 193 5.32 12.63 3.51
C ILE A 193 6.72 12.08 3.80
N THR A 194 7.74 12.95 3.77
CA THR A 194 9.14 12.59 4.03
C THR A 194 9.94 13.81 4.50
N SER A 195 11.00 13.57 5.26
CA SER A 195 11.96 14.59 5.67
C SER A 195 12.99 14.91 4.56
N ASP A 196 13.16 14.03 3.56
CA ASP A 196 14.00 14.27 2.39
C ASP A 196 13.32 15.31 1.48
N LYS A 197 13.85 16.55 1.52
CA LYS A 197 13.32 17.66 0.72
C LYS A 197 13.27 17.38 -0.77
N LYS A 198 14.26 16.67 -1.30
CA LYS A 198 14.31 16.35 -2.73
C LYS A 198 13.17 15.40 -3.11
N LYS A 199 12.98 14.33 -2.36
CA LYS A 199 11.89 13.35 -2.58
C LYS A 199 10.51 13.99 -2.39
N ARG A 200 10.36 14.87 -1.37
CA ARG A 200 9.13 15.64 -1.16
C ARG A 200 8.83 16.54 -2.37
N ASP A 201 9.81 17.28 -2.86
CA ASP A 201 9.64 18.22 -3.97
C ASP A 201 9.37 17.49 -5.29
N GLU A 202 9.97 16.31 -5.51
CA GLU A 202 9.63 15.40 -6.61
C GLU A 202 8.16 15.01 -6.55
N TYR A 203 7.67 14.57 -5.39
CA TYR A 203 6.25 14.24 -5.17
C TYR A 203 5.31 15.42 -5.46
N VAL A 204 5.63 16.61 -4.95
CA VAL A 204 4.78 17.82 -5.09
C VAL A 204 4.68 18.28 -6.55
N ARG A 205 5.76 18.12 -7.34
CA ARG A 205 5.80 18.53 -8.75
C ARG A 205 5.21 17.51 -9.71
N ASP A 206 5.05 16.27 -9.26
CA ASP A 206 4.54 15.19 -10.11
C ASP A 206 3.02 15.29 -10.26
N PRO A 207 2.48 15.46 -11.49
CA PRO A 207 1.05 15.51 -11.73
C PRO A 207 0.34 14.20 -11.35
N LEU A 208 1.03 13.07 -11.36
CA LEU A 208 0.50 11.77 -10.92
C LEU A 208 0.47 11.62 -9.40
N CYS A 209 1.03 12.60 -8.64
CA CYS A 209 1.03 12.66 -7.18
C CYS A 209 0.29 13.90 -6.63
N SER A 210 -0.35 14.71 -7.47
CA SER A 210 -0.92 16.02 -7.08
C SER A 210 -2.43 16.15 -7.30
N TYR A 211 -3.15 15.06 -7.60
CA TYR A 211 -4.60 15.09 -7.74
C TYR A 211 -5.35 14.75 -6.44
N THR A 212 -6.59 15.22 -6.33
CA THR A 212 -7.49 14.83 -5.23
C THR A 212 -8.33 13.62 -5.64
N PHE A 213 -8.53 12.68 -4.73
CA PHE A 213 -9.41 11.54 -4.95
C PHE A 213 -10.84 11.97 -5.24
N THR A 214 -11.52 11.19 -6.07
CA THR A 214 -12.96 11.34 -6.30
C THR A 214 -13.75 10.84 -5.08
N LEU A 215 -14.99 11.29 -4.94
CA LEU A 215 -15.91 10.77 -3.91
C LEU A 215 -16.08 9.25 -4.01
N GLY A 216 -16.09 8.71 -5.24
CA GLY A 216 -16.15 7.26 -5.48
C GLY A 216 -14.97 6.53 -4.88
N ALA A 217 -13.75 7.04 -5.09
CA ALA A 217 -12.55 6.42 -4.54
C ALA A 217 -12.50 6.48 -3.00
N TYR A 218 -12.81 7.64 -2.39
CA TYR A 218 -12.94 7.74 -0.93
C TYR A 218 -13.98 6.77 -0.37
N TYR A 219 -15.16 6.71 -0.99
CA TYR A 219 -16.23 5.81 -0.57
C TYR A 219 -15.79 4.35 -0.61
N GLN A 220 -15.09 3.94 -1.67
CA GLN A 220 -14.61 2.58 -1.85
C GLN A 220 -13.44 2.26 -0.91
N MET A 221 -12.52 3.19 -0.69
CA MET A 221 -11.46 3.05 0.31
C MET A 221 -12.04 2.85 1.72
N PHE A 222 -12.97 3.71 2.15
CA PHE A 222 -13.64 3.54 3.45
C PHE A 222 -14.45 2.24 3.52
N THR A 223 -15.01 1.77 2.39
CA THR A 223 -15.70 0.47 2.31
C THR A 223 -14.75 -0.67 2.61
N GLY A 224 -13.56 -0.65 2.04
CA GLY A 224 -12.53 -1.63 2.31
C GLY A 224 -11.99 -1.57 3.73
N MET A 225 -11.70 -0.38 4.23
CA MET A 225 -11.25 -0.20 5.62
C MET A 225 -12.26 -0.72 6.65
N LYS A 226 -13.57 -0.67 6.37
CA LYS A 226 -14.61 -1.26 7.25
C LYS A 226 -14.46 -2.77 7.40
N VAL A 227 -13.95 -3.48 6.40
CA VAL A 227 -13.66 -4.93 6.51
C VAL A 227 -12.66 -5.18 7.63
N LEU A 228 -11.63 -4.34 7.74
CA LEU A 228 -10.52 -4.49 8.69
C LEU A 228 -10.93 -4.31 10.16
N VAL A 229 -12.02 -3.59 10.41
CA VAL A 229 -12.49 -3.31 11.79
C VAL A 229 -13.67 -4.16 12.20
N ARG A 230 -14.15 -5.06 11.34
CA ARG A 230 -15.21 -6.03 11.69
C ARG A 230 -14.67 -7.10 12.62
N LYS A 231 -15.51 -7.52 13.60
CA LYS A 231 -15.16 -8.63 14.49
C LYS A 231 -14.88 -9.90 13.67
N GLY A 232 -13.76 -10.53 13.89
CA GLY A 232 -13.37 -11.76 13.21
C GLY A 232 -12.80 -11.58 11.79
N SER A 233 -12.51 -10.35 11.33
CA SER A 233 -11.90 -10.10 10.03
C SER A 233 -10.58 -10.88 9.82
N MET A 234 -9.78 -11.05 10.86
CA MET A 234 -8.48 -11.74 10.81
C MET A 234 -8.56 -13.27 11.02
N LYS A 235 -9.78 -13.86 11.13
CA LYS A 235 -9.90 -15.31 11.36
C LYS A 235 -9.30 -16.17 10.25
N ARG A 236 -9.39 -15.70 9.01
CA ARG A 236 -8.90 -16.41 7.82
C ARG A 236 -7.39 -16.23 7.55
N ILE A 237 -6.74 -15.31 8.25
CA ILE A 237 -5.30 -15.12 8.10
C ILE A 237 -4.58 -16.31 8.73
N PRO A 238 -3.71 -17.03 7.99
CA PRO A 238 -2.95 -18.14 8.53
C PRO A 238 -2.14 -17.71 9.76
N LYS A 239 -2.21 -18.49 10.84
CA LYS A 239 -1.54 -18.11 12.10
C LYS A 239 -0.02 -18.24 12.03
N THR A 240 0.47 -18.90 11.01
CA THR A 240 1.89 -19.07 10.70
C THR A 240 2.43 -18.01 9.73
N LEU A 241 1.58 -17.16 9.16
CA LEU A 241 2.01 -16.10 8.24
C LEU A 241 2.87 -15.07 8.98
N PRO A 242 4.14 -14.86 8.60
CA PRO A 242 4.96 -13.79 9.14
C PRO A 242 4.45 -12.41 8.71
N VAL A 243 4.37 -11.47 9.66
CA VAL A 243 3.90 -10.10 9.40
C VAL A 243 4.84 -9.09 10.05
N LEU A 244 5.42 -8.20 9.24
CA LEU A 244 6.16 -7.03 9.71
C LEU A 244 5.28 -5.79 9.60
N PHE A 245 5.09 -5.09 10.72
CA PHE A 245 4.57 -3.71 10.73
C PHE A 245 5.73 -2.74 10.78
N THR A 246 5.72 -1.73 9.90
CA THR A 246 6.76 -0.71 9.90
C THR A 246 6.21 0.66 9.51
N ALA A 247 6.73 1.72 10.13
CA ALA A 247 6.33 3.10 9.86
C ALA A 247 7.36 4.07 10.46
N GLY A 248 7.33 5.32 10.03
CA GLY A 248 8.01 6.39 10.74
C GLY A 248 7.32 6.74 12.06
N SER A 249 8.09 7.10 13.08
CA SER A 249 7.54 7.55 14.37
C SER A 249 6.80 8.89 14.23
N ASP A 250 7.11 9.65 13.19
CA ASP A 250 6.50 10.93 12.86
C ASP A 250 5.41 10.85 11.78
N ASP A 251 4.99 9.63 11.41
CA ASP A 251 3.91 9.40 10.44
C ASP A 251 2.52 9.72 11.04
N PRO A 252 1.81 10.77 10.54
CA PRO A 252 0.46 11.13 11.02
C PRO A 252 -0.61 10.11 10.62
N VAL A 253 -0.43 9.33 9.56
CA VAL A 253 -1.37 8.25 9.13
C VAL A 253 -1.44 7.18 10.21
N GLY A 254 -0.30 6.83 10.77
CA GLY A 254 -0.15 5.92 11.90
C GLY A 254 -0.44 6.55 13.26
N ALA A 255 -0.92 7.81 13.31
CA ALA A 255 -1.07 8.61 14.52
C ALA A 255 0.22 8.60 15.35
N PHE A 256 1.33 8.88 14.67
CA PHE A 256 2.66 8.92 15.28
C PHE A 256 3.01 7.59 15.99
N GLY A 257 2.88 6.48 15.26
CA GLY A 257 3.14 5.13 15.72
C GLY A 257 2.00 4.47 16.52
N LYS A 258 1.12 5.23 17.18
CA LYS A 258 0.06 4.70 18.07
C LYS A 258 -0.90 3.75 17.38
N ASN A 259 -1.37 4.12 16.18
CA ASN A 259 -2.31 3.29 15.42
C ASN A 259 -1.62 2.08 14.78
N VAL A 260 -0.35 2.19 14.43
CA VAL A 260 0.44 1.06 13.91
C VAL A 260 0.59 0.01 15.02
N THR A 261 1.01 0.43 16.23
CA THR A 261 1.11 -0.44 17.41
C THR A 261 -0.24 -1.10 17.75
N LYS A 262 -1.33 -0.33 17.69
CA LYS A 262 -2.68 -0.86 17.93
C LYS A 262 -3.06 -1.96 16.93
N VAL A 263 -2.65 -1.83 15.67
CA VAL A 263 -2.93 -2.85 14.64
C VAL A 263 -2.04 -4.06 14.86
N TYR A 264 -0.76 -3.85 15.16
CA TYR A 264 0.18 -4.90 15.54
C TYR A 264 -0.36 -5.77 16.69
N GLU A 265 -0.81 -5.16 17.80
CA GLU A 265 -1.39 -5.90 18.92
C GLU A 265 -2.64 -6.70 18.49
N LYS A 266 -3.50 -6.15 17.66
CA LYS A 266 -4.66 -6.89 17.13
C LYS A 266 -4.28 -8.14 16.34
N TYR A 267 -3.16 -8.13 15.63
CA TYR A 267 -2.67 -9.29 14.92
C TYR A 267 -2.15 -10.36 15.89
N LYS A 268 -1.44 -9.95 16.95
CA LYS A 268 -1.04 -10.85 18.05
C LYS A 268 -2.25 -11.46 18.75
N ASP A 269 -3.24 -10.63 19.12
CA ASP A 269 -4.48 -11.07 19.78
C ASP A 269 -5.29 -12.02 18.86
N ALA A 270 -5.17 -11.88 17.56
CA ALA A 270 -5.77 -12.83 16.61
C ALA A 270 -5.02 -14.17 16.54
N GLY A 271 -3.89 -14.32 17.24
CA GLY A 271 -3.11 -15.55 17.34
C GLY A 271 -2.10 -15.75 16.21
N ILE A 272 -1.74 -14.70 15.46
CA ILE A 272 -0.66 -14.77 14.45
C ILE A 272 0.67 -14.85 15.21
N LYS A 273 1.48 -15.88 14.91
CA LYS A 273 2.63 -16.26 15.75
C LYS A 273 3.88 -15.41 15.50
N ASP A 274 4.16 -15.07 14.25
CA ASP A 274 5.33 -14.28 13.85
C ASP A 274 4.86 -12.88 13.42
N VAL A 275 4.74 -11.97 14.40
CA VAL A 275 4.37 -10.58 14.17
C VAL A 275 5.43 -9.70 14.80
N SER A 276 6.03 -8.84 14.00
CA SER A 276 7.03 -7.86 14.44
C SER A 276 6.61 -6.44 14.07
N ILE A 277 7.16 -5.47 14.80
CA ILE A 277 6.95 -4.04 14.57
C ILE A 277 8.29 -3.32 14.66
N HIS A 278 8.54 -2.43 13.72
CA HIS A 278 9.68 -1.50 13.73
C HIS A 278 9.18 -0.09 13.42
N LEU A 279 9.44 0.85 14.31
CA LEU A 279 9.16 2.27 14.11
C LEU A 279 10.49 3.02 13.96
N TYR A 280 10.69 3.66 12.80
CA TYR A 280 11.89 4.46 12.53
C TYR A 280 11.74 5.83 13.17
N GLU A 281 12.68 6.17 14.05
CA GLU A 281 12.63 7.40 14.85
C GLU A 281 12.84 8.63 13.96
N GLY A 282 11.91 9.59 14.04
CA GLY A 282 11.94 10.83 13.27
C GLY A 282 11.50 10.70 11.81
N ASP A 283 11.37 9.47 11.28
CA ASP A 283 10.88 9.26 9.92
C ASP A 283 9.39 9.59 9.83
N ARG A 284 8.99 10.08 8.65
CA ARG A 284 7.61 10.43 8.32
C ARG A 284 6.90 9.28 7.60
N HIS A 285 5.98 9.59 6.70
CA HIS A 285 5.09 8.59 6.10
C HIS A 285 5.77 7.66 5.09
N GLU A 286 6.59 8.20 4.20
CA GLU A 286 7.26 7.44 3.14
C GLU A 286 8.68 7.00 3.55
N ILE A 287 8.79 6.03 4.46
CA ILE A 287 10.09 5.58 4.99
C ILE A 287 11.04 5.02 3.92
N LEU A 288 10.53 4.57 2.75
CA LEU A 288 11.34 4.20 1.59
C LEU A 288 11.90 5.41 0.83
N ASN A 289 11.48 6.62 1.17
CA ASN A 289 11.92 7.88 0.58
C ASN A 289 12.54 8.83 1.62
N GLU A 290 12.84 8.34 2.81
CA GLU A 290 13.51 9.13 3.87
C GLU A 290 15.01 9.30 3.60
N VAL A 291 15.63 10.20 4.35
CA VAL A 291 17.07 10.48 4.23
C VAL A 291 17.90 9.23 4.50
N ASP A 292 17.50 8.43 5.47
CA ASP A 292 18.16 7.20 5.90
C ASP A 292 17.54 5.92 5.32
N ARG A 293 16.72 6.01 4.27
CA ARG A 293 16.00 4.91 3.61
C ARG A 293 16.80 3.65 3.35
N GLN A 294 18.13 3.76 3.22
CA GLN A 294 19.01 2.60 3.04
C GLN A 294 19.02 1.68 4.29
N ASN A 295 18.72 2.20 5.49
CA ASN A 295 18.53 1.40 6.69
C ASN A 295 17.22 0.61 6.56
N VAL A 296 16.14 1.27 6.16
CA VAL A 296 14.83 0.66 5.93
C VAL A 296 14.93 -0.47 4.89
N TYR A 297 15.65 -0.25 3.79
CA TYR A 297 15.86 -1.26 2.75
C TYR A 297 16.56 -2.50 3.30
N ARG A 298 17.66 -2.32 4.06
CA ARG A 298 18.42 -3.43 4.67
C ARG A 298 17.59 -4.19 5.70
N ASP A 299 16.80 -3.51 6.52
CA ASP A 299 15.98 -4.15 7.54
C ASP A 299 14.88 -5.01 6.90
N ILE A 300 14.21 -4.51 5.84
CA ILE A 300 13.22 -5.28 5.08
C ILE A 300 13.89 -6.47 4.39
N LEU A 301 15.04 -6.27 3.75
CA LEU A 301 15.81 -7.35 3.12
C LEU A 301 16.20 -8.44 4.14
N THR A 302 16.68 -8.03 5.30
CA THR A 302 17.05 -8.95 6.39
C THR A 302 15.84 -9.74 6.88
N TRP A 303 14.73 -9.05 7.15
CA TRP A 303 13.49 -9.67 7.62
C TRP A 303 12.93 -10.70 6.62
N ILE A 304 12.94 -10.37 5.33
CA ILE A 304 12.52 -11.28 4.25
C ILE A 304 13.51 -12.46 4.15
N GLY A 305 14.82 -12.19 4.19
CA GLY A 305 15.87 -13.19 4.06
C GLY A 305 15.84 -14.25 5.16
N GLU A 306 15.56 -13.89 6.40
CA GLU A 306 15.40 -14.83 7.52
C GLU A 306 14.25 -15.80 7.30
N ARG A 307 13.12 -15.34 6.76
CA ARG A 307 11.90 -16.13 6.54
C ARG A 307 11.96 -16.97 5.27
N ASN A 308 12.86 -16.60 4.37
CA ASN A 308 13.15 -17.37 3.16
C ASN A 308 13.91 -18.66 3.49
N LYS A 309 14.87 -18.62 4.42
CA LYS A 309 15.66 -19.78 4.85
C LYS A 309 14.81 -20.85 5.55
N THR A 310 13.86 -20.45 6.36
CA THR A 310 13.00 -21.34 7.14
C THR A 310 12.10 -22.24 6.27
N LYS A 311 11.80 -21.84 5.03
CA LYS A 311 11.01 -22.65 4.08
C LYS A 311 11.86 -23.61 3.25
N ALA A 312 13.15 -23.35 3.10
CA ALA A 312 14.05 -24.24 2.37
C ALA A 312 14.48 -25.47 3.21
N GLU A 313 14.33 -25.38 4.54
CA GLU A 313 14.70 -26.43 5.50
C GLU A 313 13.50 -27.25 6.02
N SER A 314 12.26 -26.92 5.63
CA SER A 314 11.02 -27.61 6.00
C SER A 314 10.42 -28.39 4.82
#